data_1028fb1609f021a3b91bec257f9738ea
#
_entry.id   1028fb1609f021a3b91bec257f9738ea
#
_cell.length_a   1.000
_cell.length_b   1.000
_cell.length_c   1.000
_cell.angle_alpha   90.00
_cell.angle_beta   90.00
_cell.angle_gamma   90.00
#
_symmetry.space_group_name_H-M   'P 1'
#
loop_
_entity.id
_entity.type
_entity.pdbx_description
1 polymer ?
#
loop_
_entity_poly.entity_id
_entity_poly.type
_entity_poly.pdbx_seq_one_letter_code
_entity_poly.pdbx_strand_id
1 'polypeptide(L)'
;EDTRAAGRAAVKSFGVKSRFVHFEFFRMTEDQASMGKKGQIVALEVNMRPCGGFTPDMIDFARSTNVYKIWADMIAFGGTDMPVGEHYYCAFAGRRDGKSFVYSHEQLMQKYQDNMRMVDRIPEALSGAMGNQMYVATFSTRDEMEKFYSDVLAVTDATNAKVQAELTKVLALGE
;
A
#
# COMPACT_ATOMS: atom_id res chain seq x y z
N GLU A 1 12.87 -8.04 -8.75
CA GLU A 1 13.90 -9.04 -8.34
C GLU A 1 14.96 -8.42 -7.43
N ASP A 2 15.56 -7.30 -7.82
CA ASP A 2 16.61 -6.60 -7.09
C ASP A 2 16.17 -6.06 -5.70
N THR A 3 14.96 -5.54 -5.56
CA THR A 3 14.42 -5.13 -4.25
C THR A 3 14.30 -6.32 -3.28
N ARG A 4 13.91 -7.49 -3.78
CA ARG A 4 13.89 -8.72 -2.96
C ARG A 4 15.30 -9.16 -2.56
N ALA A 5 16.25 -9.04 -3.47
CA ALA A 5 17.65 -9.34 -3.19
C ALA A 5 18.22 -8.42 -2.11
N ALA A 6 17.94 -7.11 -2.20
CA ALA A 6 18.31 -6.13 -1.18
C ALA A 6 17.66 -6.45 0.19
N GLY A 7 16.39 -6.78 0.22
CA GLY A 7 15.69 -7.18 1.44
C GLY A 7 16.29 -8.45 2.08
N ARG A 8 16.60 -9.49 1.30
CA ARG A 8 17.25 -10.69 1.79
C ARG A 8 18.65 -10.43 2.32
N ALA A 9 19.42 -9.56 1.66
CA ALA A 9 20.74 -9.14 2.13
C ALA A 9 20.64 -8.40 3.46
N ALA A 10 19.65 -7.50 3.61
CA ALA A 10 19.39 -6.79 4.87
C ALA A 10 19.02 -7.78 5.99
N VAL A 11 18.09 -8.72 5.77
CA VAL A 11 17.74 -9.77 6.74
C VAL A 11 18.98 -10.52 7.21
N LYS A 12 19.85 -10.92 6.29
CA LYS A 12 21.10 -11.63 6.61
C LYS A 12 22.06 -10.75 7.40
N SER A 13 22.26 -9.50 7.02
CA SER A 13 23.19 -8.56 7.65
C SER A 13 22.77 -8.22 9.08
N PHE A 14 21.48 -8.12 9.34
CA PHE A 14 20.94 -7.89 10.69
C PHE A 14 20.81 -9.17 11.53
N GLY A 15 21.20 -10.33 11.01
CA GLY A 15 21.13 -11.60 11.74
C GLY A 15 19.70 -12.00 12.14
N VAL A 16 18.70 -11.61 11.34
CA VAL A 16 17.29 -11.88 11.64
C VAL A 16 17.03 -13.39 11.54
N LYS A 17 16.41 -13.95 12.58
CA LYS A 17 16.07 -15.38 12.63
C LYS A 17 14.58 -15.62 12.49
N SER A 18 13.82 -15.33 13.55
CA SER A 18 12.38 -15.62 13.62
C SER A 18 11.62 -14.37 14.05
N ARG A 19 11.27 -13.51 13.10
CA ARG A 19 10.39 -12.34 13.32
C ARG A 19 9.93 -11.72 12.02
N PHE A 20 8.91 -10.89 12.10
CA PHE A 20 8.55 -9.99 11.02
C PHE A 20 9.61 -8.92 10.82
N VAL A 21 9.76 -8.52 9.56
CA VAL A 21 10.56 -7.36 9.17
C VAL A 21 9.75 -6.49 8.21
N HIS A 22 9.93 -5.20 8.31
CA HIS A 22 9.41 -4.22 7.38
C HIS A 22 10.57 -3.34 6.93
N PHE A 23 10.91 -3.42 5.66
CA PHE A 23 11.97 -2.65 5.05
C PHE A 23 11.42 -1.74 3.96
N GLU A 24 11.92 -0.53 3.92
CA GLU A 24 11.62 0.41 2.86
C GLU A 24 12.87 0.73 2.05
N PHE A 25 12.70 0.82 0.73
CA PHE A 25 13.78 1.08 -0.22
C PHE A 25 13.33 2.10 -1.25
N PHE A 26 14.26 2.96 -1.65
CA PHE A 26 14.13 3.76 -2.87
C PHE A 26 14.78 3.05 -4.05
N ARG A 27 14.20 3.25 -5.23
CA ARG A 27 14.89 3.03 -6.50
C ARG A 27 15.27 4.39 -7.06
N MET A 28 16.57 4.60 -7.28
CA MET A 28 17.06 5.85 -7.84
C MET A 28 16.50 6.08 -9.25
N THR A 29 15.88 7.22 -9.47
CA THR A 29 15.33 7.61 -10.79
C THR A 29 16.34 8.35 -11.66
N GLU A 30 17.39 8.87 -11.04
CA GLU A 30 18.52 9.60 -11.67
C GLU A 30 19.82 9.36 -10.89
N ASP A 31 20.94 9.75 -11.45
CA ASP A 31 22.23 9.71 -10.75
C ASP A 31 22.30 10.83 -9.70
N GLN A 32 22.67 10.47 -8.47
CA GLN A 32 22.94 11.42 -7.40
C GLN A 32 24.29 11.11 -6.74
N ALA A 33 25.19 12.07 -6.75
CA ALA A 33 26.58 11.88 -6.34
C ALA A 33 26.75 11.32 -4.92
N SER A 34 25.87 11.70 -3.99
CA SER A 34 25.91 11.30 -2.58
C SER A 34 25.10 10.04 -2.26
N MET A 35 24.23 9.56 -3.17
CA MET A 35 23.29 8.48 -2.88
C MET A 35 23.46 7.26 -3.78
N GLY A 36 23.72 7.44 -5.07
CA GLY A 36 23.89 6.33 -5.99
C GLY A 36 23.52 6.63 -7.43
N LYS A 37 23.55 5.58 -8.24
CA LYS A 37 23.26 5.63 -9.68
C LYS A 37 21.80 5.32 -9.97
N LYS A 38 21.29 5.82 -11.10
CA LYS A 38 19.96 5.49 -11.63
C LYS A 38 19.73 3.99 -11.64
N GLY A 39 18.58 3.56 -11.13
CA GLY A 39 18.18 2.16 -11.03
C GLY A 39 18.69 1.44 -9.77
N GLN A 40 19.66 2.01 -9.04
CA GLN A 40 20.17 1.42 -7.81
C GLN A 40 19.10 1.42 -6.71
N ILE A 41 19.10 0.35 -5.89
CA ILE A 41 18.25 0.24 -4.68
C ILE A 41 19.01 0.82 -3.50
N VAL A 42 18.40 1.77 -2.81
CA VAL A 42 18.94 2.44 -1.61
C VAL A 42 17.97 2.18 -0.46
N ALA A 43 18.50 1.73 0.68
CA ALA A 43 17.71 1.47 1.87
C ALA A 43 17.24 2.79 2.51
N LEU A 44 15.98 2.85 2.89
CA LEU A 44 15.39 3.97 3.62
C LEU A 44 15.17 3.62 5.09
N GLU A 45 14.44 2.54 5.37
CA GLU A 45 14.01 2.20 6.71
C GLU A 45 14.09 0.69 6.97
N VAL A 46 14.47 0.34 8.20
CA VAL A 46 14.53 -1.04 8.69
C VAL A 46 13.77 -1.15 10.00
N ASN A 47 12.68 -1.90 9.98
CA ASN A 47 11.88 -2.19 11.17
C ASN A 47 11.82 -3.72 11.42
N MET A 48 12.11 -4.10 12.66
CA MET A 48 12.03 -5.50 13.12
C MET A 48 10.66 -5.83 13.73
N ARG A 49 9.61 -5.47 13.04
CA ARG A 49 8.20 -5.63 13.40
C ARG A 49 7.34 -5.77 12.13
N PRO A 50 6.05 -6.16 12.24
CA PRO A 50 5.10 -6.01 11.13
C PRO A 50 4.98 -4.55 10.69
N CYS A 51 4.63 -4.32 9.43
CA CYS A 51 4.25 -3.00 8.95
C CYS A 51 3.01 -2.49 9.67
N GLY A 52 2.86 -1.17 9.69
CA GLY A 52 1.70 -0.51 10.28
C GLY A 52 0.53 -0.33 9.30
N GLY A 53 -0.45 0.45 9.74
CA GLY A 53 -1.66 0.73 8.97
C GLY A 53 -2.45 -0.55 8.71
N PHE A 54 -3.04 -0.67 7.52
CA PHE A 54 -3.85 -1.80 7.10
C PHE A 54 -3.05 -2.91 6.41
N THR A 55 -1.72 -2.83 6.38
CA THR A 55 -0.87 -3.81 5.68
C THR A 55 -0.96 -5.22 6.27
N PRO A 56 -1.02 -5.42 7.61
CA PRO A 56 -1.25 -6.75 8.18
C PRO A 56 -2.59 -7.35 7.71
N ASP A 57 -3.68 -6.57 7.76
CA ASP A 57 -5.00 -7.01 7.30
C ASP A 57 -5.00 -7.34 5.81
N MET A 58 -4.31 -6.54 4.99
CA MET A 58 -4.15 -6.81 3.56
C MET A 58 -3.38 -8.11 3.30
N ILE A 59 -2.37 -8.44 4.12
CA ILE A 59 -1.65 -9.73 4.02
C ILE A 59 -2.60 -10.87 4.39
N ASP A 60 -3.42 -10.71 5.44
CA ASP A 60 -4.41 -11.70 5.85
C ASP A 60 -5.38 -11.98 4.71
N PHE A 61 -5.96 -10.97 4.10
CA PHE A 61 -6.85 -11.12 2.95
C PHE A 61 -6.15 -11.69 1.72
N ALA A 62 -4.91 -11.25 1.44
CA ALA A 62 -4.16 -11.71 0.27
C ALA A 62 -3.67 -13.16 0.41
N ARG A 63 -3.53 -13.69 1.62
CA ARG A 63 -2.92 -15.00 1.89
C ARG A 63 -3.82 -15.95 2.66
N SER A 64 -5.06 -15.58 2.94
CA SER A 64 -5.99 -16.38 3.74
C SER A 64 -5.33 -16.88 5.02
N THR A 65 -4.71 -15.97 5.79
CA THR A 65 -3.93 -16.26 6.98
C THR A 65 -4.28 -15.27 8.10
N ASN A 66 -3.50 -15.25 9.19
CA ASN A 66 -3.63 -14.29 10.28
C ASN A 66 -2.24 -13.84 10.77
N VAL A 67 -1.79 -12.69 10.30
CA VAL A 67 -0.48 -12.09 10.62
C VAL A 67 -0.35 -11.81 12.12
N TYR A 68 -1.42 -11.38 12.78
CA TYR A 68 -1.42 -11.07 14.20
C TYR A 68 -1.17 -12.34 15.03
N LYS A 69 -1.82 -13.45 14.66
CA LYS A 69 -1.58 -14.74 15.29
C LYS A 69 -0.17 -15.25 15.01
N ILE A 70 0.29 -15.17 13.75
CA ILE A 70 1.66 -15.55 13.38
C ILE A 70 2.66 -14.76 14.25
N TRP A 71 2.47 -13.46 14.41
CA TRP A 71 3.36 -12.63 15.21
C TRP A 71 3.34 -13.03 16.68
N ALA A 72 2.16 -13.24 17.26
CA ALA A 72 2.03 -13.69 18.64
C ALA A 72 2.71 -15.05 18.86
N ASP A 73 2.48 -16.01 17.97
CA ASP A 73 3.10 -17.35 18.03
C ASP A 73 4.63 -17.27 17.95
N MET A 74 5.16 -16.45 17.05
CA MET A 74 6.60 -16.26 16.89
C MET A 74 7.27 -15.69 18.16
N ILE A 75 6.58 -14.77 18.85
CA ILE A 75 7.09 -14.21 20.12
C ILE A 75 6.98 -15.22 21.25
N ALA A 76 5.86 -15.93 21.34
CA ALA A 76 5.59 -16.85 22.45
C ALA A 76 6.33 -18.19 22.31
N PHE A 77 6.43 -18.71 21.09
CA PHE A 77 6.87 -20.08 20.83
C PHE A 77 8.08 -20.18 19.88
N GLY A 78 8.55 -19.07 19.33
CA GLY A 78 9.66 -19.04 18.37
C GLY A 78 9.30 -19.52 16.97
N GLY A 79 8.04 -19.82 16.69
CA GLY A 79 7.52 -20.28 15.40
C GLY A 79 6.00 -20.31 15.38
N THR A 80 5.41 -20.60 14.23
CA THR A 80 3.95 -20.72 14.05
C THR A 80 3.62 -21.91 13.17
N ASP A 81 2.48 -22.54 13.43
CA ASP A 81 1.83 -23.54 12.58
C ASP A 81 0.69 -22.95 11.75
N MET A 82 0.51 -21.62 11.78
CA MET A 82 -0.55 -20.93 11.05
C MET A 82 -0.42 -21.18 9.56
N PRO A 83 -1.44 -21.74 8.92
CA PRO A 83 -1.38 -22.02 7.48
C PRO A 83 -1.40 -20.73 6.66
N VAL A 84 -0.81 -20.80 5.47
CA VAL A 84 -1.04 -19.83 4.39
C VAL A 84 -1.97 -20.51 3.40
N GLY A 85 -3.15 -19.92 3.22
CA GLY A 85 -4.18 -20.46 2.34
C GLY A 85 -4.08 -19.95 0.90
N GLU A 86 -5.25 -19.72 0.29
CA GLU A 86 -5.35 -19.22 -1.08
C GLU A 86 -4.69 -17.85 -1.23
N HIS A 87 -4.26 -17.57 -2.47
CA HIS A 87 -3.61 -16.31 -2.82
C HIS A 87 -4.52 -15.43 -3.64
N TYR A 88 -4.73 -14.20 -3.16
CA TYR A 88 -5.49 -13.15 -3.85
C TYR A 88 -4.62 -11.91 -4.07
N TYR A 89 -4.99 -11.11 -5.06
CA TYR A 89 -4.50 -9.75 -5.23
C TYR A 89 -5.29 -8.83 -4.30
N CYS A 90 -4.64 -8.23 -3.31
CA CYS A 90 -5.28 -7.32 -2.37
C CYS A 90 -4.90 -5.88 -2.69
N ALA A 91 -5.91 -5.03 -2.86
CA ALA A 91 -5.78 -3.62 -3.17
C ALA A 91 -6.20 -2.76 -1.98
N PHE A 92 -5.44 -1.69 -1.72
CA PHE A 92 -5.86 -0.56 -0.88
C PHE A 92 -6.02 0.67 -1.75
N ALA A 93 -7.14 1.35 -1.69
CA ALA A 93 -7.37 2.62 -2.37
C ALA A 93 -7.96 3.65 -1.42
N GLY A 94 -7.36 4.84 -1.38
CA GLY A 94 -7.83 5.97 -0.59
C GLY A 94 -8.39 7.09 -1.46
N ARG A 95 -9.58 7.58 -1.14
CA ARG A 95 -10.18 8.77 -1.76
C ARG A 95 -10.08 9.97 -0.84
N ARG A 96 -9.85 11.14 -1.42
CA ARG A 96 -9.85 12.41 -0.69
C ARG A 96 -11.20 13.11 -0.83
N ASP A 97 -11.71 13.62 0.28
CA ASP A 97 -12.86 14.52 0.27
C ASP A 97 -12.56 15.77 -0.59
N GLY A 98 -13.59 16.36 -1.16
CA GLY A 98 -13.46 17.51 -2.03
C GLY A 98 -13.04 17.21 -3.48
N LYS A 99 -12.72 15.96 -3.81
CA LYS A 99 -12.58 15.51 -5.20
C LYS A 99 -13.88 14.91 -5.72
N SER A 100 -14.19 15.20 -6.97
CA SER A 100 -15.35 14.58 -7.65
C SER A 100 -14.89 13.37 -8.43
N PHE A 101 -15.42 12.21 -8.09
CA PHE A 101 -15.09 10.95 -8.74
C PHE A 101 -16.17 10.53 -9.72
N VAL A 102 -15.79 9.74 -10.73
CA VAL A 102 -16.70 9.22 -11.77
C VAL A 102 -17.73 8.27 -11.14
N TYR A 103 -17.30 7.40 -10.24
CA TYR A 103 -18.19 6.50 -9.49
C TYR A 103 -18.42 7.04 -8.07
N SER A 104 -19.68 7.10 -7.61
CA SER A 104 -19.98 7.40 -6.21
C SER A 104 -19.50 6.27 -5.29
N HIS A 105 -19.55 6.51 -3.98
CA HIS A 105 -19.29 5.48 -2.98
C HIS A 105 -20.25 4.30 -3.14
N GLU A 106 -21.53 4.57 -3.25
CA GLU A 106 -22.60 3.57 -3.37
C GLU A 106 -22.44 2.73 -4.64
N GLN A 107 -22.09 3.38 -5.76
CA GLN A 107 -21.84 2.69 -7.02
C GLN A 107 -20.66 1.73 -6.93
N LEU A 108 -19.58 2.11 -6.23
CA LEU A 108 -18.45 1.22 -5.99
C LEU A 108 -18.82 0.06 -5.07
N MET A 109 -19.56 0.34 -4.00
CA MET A 109 -20.03 -0.70 -3.07
C MET A 109 -20.90 -1.72 -3.78
N GLN A 110 -21.81 -1.29 -4.64
CA GLN A 110 -22.62 -2.19 -5.45
C GLN A 110 -21.80 -2.99 -6.47
N LYS A 111 -20.87 -2.31 -7.15
CA LYS A 111 -20.07 -2.92 -8.23
C LYS A 111 -19.08 -3.97 -7.74
N TYR A 112 -18.51 -3.77 -6.55
CA TYR A 112 -17.44 -4.58 -5.98
C TYR A 112 -17.83 -5.24 -4.65
N GLN A 113 -19.12 -5.41 -4.36
CA GLN A 113 -19.63 -5.93 -3.08
C GLN A 113 -18.95 -7.23 -2.65
N ASP A 114 -18.72 -8.17 -3.58
CA ASP A 114 -18.13 -9.47 -3.30
C ASP A 114 -16.61 -9.42 -3.11
N ASN A 115 -15.99 -8.36 -3.58
CA ASN A 115 -14.55 -8.13 -3.49
C ASN A 115 -14.16 -7.33 -2.24
N MET A 116 -15.06 -6.48 -1.71
CA MET A 116 -14.76 -5.61 -0.58
C MET A 116 -14.49 -6.40 0.69
N ARG A 117 -13.42 -6.03 1.39
CA ARG A 117 -12.99 -6.61 2.66
C ARG A 117 -13.07 -5.62 3.80
N MET A 118 -12.64 -4.37 3.54
CA MET A 118 -12.74 -3.27 4.50
C MET A 118 -13.12 -1.99 3.77
N VAL A 119 -14.06 -1.26 4.34
CA VAL A 119 -14.49 0.06 3.84
C VAL A 119 -14.73 0.93 5.05
N ASP A 120 -13.96 2.01 5.19
CA ASP A 120 -14.07 2.85 6.38
C ASP A 120 -13.60 4.29 6.10
N ARG A 121 -13.93 5.18 7.01
CA ARG A 121 -13.38 6.53 7.07
C ARG A 121 -12.03 6.50 7.76
N ILE A 122 -11.04 7.11 7.14
CA ILE A 122 -9.71 7.25 7.72
C ILE A 122 -9.75 8.33 8.81
N PRO A 123 -9.22 8.07 10.01
CA PRO A 123 -9.08 9.09 11.06
C PRO A 123 -8.33 10.34 10.54
N GLU A 124 -8.74 11.51 10.98
CA GLU A 124 -8.21 12.78 10.49
C GLU A 124 -6.68 12.86 10.58
N ALA A 125 -6.09 12.35 11.66
CA ALA A 125 -4.64 12.31 11.85
C ALA A 125 -3.87 11.55 10.77
N LEU A 126 -4.52 10.61 10.07
CA LEU A 126 -3.93 9.77 9.01
C LEU A 126 -4.41 10.17 7.62
N SER A 127 -5.44 11.01 7.52
CA SER A 127 -6.07 11.35 6.24
C SER A 127 -5.13 12.08 5.28
N GLY A 128 -4.15 12.81 5.80
CA GLY A 128 -3.12 13.48 5.02
C GLY A 128 -2.32 12.52 4.13
N ALA A 129 -1.98 11.35 4.65
CA ALA A 129 -1.22 10.33 3.93
C ALA A 129 -2.11 9.36 3.14
N MET A 130 -3.25 8.94 3.71
CA MET A 130 -4.03 7.79 3.24
C MET A 130 -5.34 8.15 2.53
N GLY A 131 -5.73 9.43 2.51
CA GLY A 131 -7.07 9.86 2.06
C GLY A 131 -8.09 9.87 3.19
N ASN A 132 -9.34 10.19 2.89
CA ASN A 132 -10.41 10.32 3.87
C ASN A 132 -11.34 9.09 3.91
N GLN A 133 -11.54 8.44 2.75
CA GLN A 133 -12.31 7.21 2.58
C GLN A 133 -11.41 6.12 2.04
N MET A 134 -11.36 4.98 2.72
CA MET A 134 -10.59 3.82 2.25
C MET A 134 -11.47 2.70 1.71
N TYR A 135 -10.87 1.91 0.85
CA TYR A 135 -11.39 0.65 0.33
C TYR A 135 -10.26 -0.38 0.32
N VAL A 136 -10.48 -1.53 0.92
CA VAL A 136 -9.63 -2.71 0.77
C VAL A 136 -10.46 -3.79 0.08
N ALA A 137 -9.93 -4.33 -1.00
CA ALA A 137 -10.63 -5.33 -1.80
C ALA A 137 -9.66 -6.42 -2.29
N THR A 138 -10.19 -7.63 -2.53
CA THR A 138 -9.42 -8.77 -3.04
C THR A 138 -9.94 -9.26 -4.38
N PHE A 139 -9.03 -9.74 -5.23
CA PHE A 139 -9.30 -10.19 -6.60
C PHE A 139 -8.54 -11.46 -6.91
N SER A 140 -9.11 -12.28 -7.78
CA SER A 140 -8.46 -13.51 -8.24
C SER A 140 -7.37 -13.23 -9.27
N THR A 141 -7.49 -12.14 -10.03
CA THR A 141 -6.54 -11.75 -11.06
C THR A 141 -5.99 -10.34 -10.85
N ARG A 142 -4.82 -10.09 -11.43
CA ARG A 142 -4.21 -8.77 -11.44
C ARG A 142 -5.02 -7.75 -12.25
N ASP A 143 -5.59 -8.18 -13.36
CA ASP A 143 -6.36 -7.30 -14.26
C ASP A 143 -7.63 -6.78 -13.58
N GLU A 144 -8.32 -7.63 -12.81
CA GLU A 144 -9.46 -7.21 -11.99
C GLU A 144 -9.06 -6.17 -10.94
N MET A 145 -7.92 -6.38 -10.27
CA MET A 145 -7.38 -5.43 -9.31
C MET A 145 -7.02 -4.10 -9.97
N GLU A 146 -6.37 -4.10 -11.13
CA GLU A 146 -6.01 -2.90 -11.87
C GLU A 146 -7.26 -2.15 -12.35
N LYS A 147 -8.31 -2.89 -12.79
CA LYS A 147 -9.61 -2.30 -13.11
C LYS A 147 -10.26 -1.64 -11.89
N PHE A 148 -10.21 -2.27 -10.74
CA PHE A 148 -10.70 -1.68 -9.48
C PHE A 148 -9.98 -0.36 -9.17
N TYR A 149 -8.64 -0.30 -9.26
CA TYR A 149 -7.90 0.95 -9.08
C TYR A 149 -8.33 2.02 -10.08
N SER A 150 -8.48 1.66 -11.35
CA SER A 150 -8.96 2.57 -12.38
C SER A 150 -10.32 3.17 -12.04
N ASP A 151 -11.26 2.34 -11.60
CA ASP A 151 -12.63 2.78 -11.27
C ASP A 151 -12.67 3.61 -9.97
N VAL A 152 -11.95 3.17 -8.93
CA VAL A 152 -11.93 3.89 -7.64
C VAL A 152 -11.27 5.25 -7.76
N LEU A 153 -10.20 5.37 -8.54
CA LEU A 153 -9.40 6.60 -8.62
C LEU A 153 -9.82 7.51 -9.77
N ALA A 154 -10.76 7.09 -10.63
CA ALA A 154 -11.26 7.92 -11.74
C ALA A 154 -11.91 9.19 -11.22
N VAL A 155 -11.32 10.34 -11.58
CA VAL A 155 -11.84 11.67 -11.26
C VAL A 155 -12.52 12.29 -12.46
N THR A 156 -13.50 13.16 -12.21
CA THR A 156 -14.19 13.90 -13.28
C THR A 156 -13.30 15.00 -13.87
N ASP A 157 -13.63 15.49 -15.06
CA ASP A 157 -12.92 16.59 -15.73
C ASP A 157 -12.87 17.87 -14.87
N ALA A 158 -13.91 18.14 -14.10
CA ALA A 158 -13.96 19.27 -13.17
C ALA A 158 -12.89 19.17 -12.06
N THR A 159 -12.62 17.97 -11.56
CA THR A 159 -11.53 17.76 -10.60
C THR A 159 -10.16 17.89 -11.27
N ASN A 160 -10.00 17.34 -12.48
CA ASN A 160 -8.76 17.47 -13.25
C ASN A 160 -8.44 18.95 -13.55
N ALA A 161 -9.41 19.75 -13.96
CA ALA A 161 -9.25 21.18 -14.21
C ALA A 161 -8.82 21.95 -12.96
N LYS A 162 -9.40 21.65 -11.79
CA LYS A 162 -9.00 22.26 -10.51
C LYS A 162 -7.55 21.92 -10.15
N VAL A 163 -7.15 20.66 -10.28
CA VAL A 163 -5.78 20.20 -9.99
C VAL A 163 -4.78 20.91 -10.91
N GLN A 164 -5.07 21.03 -12.20
CA GLN A 164 -4.21 21.74 -13.16
C GLN A 164 -4.10 23.24 -12.83
N ALA A 165 -5.21 23.89 -12.46
CA ALA A 165 -5.20 25.30 -12.06
C ALA A 165 -4.35 25.54 -10.79
N GLU A 166 -4.43 24.65 -9.79
CA GLU A 166 -3.60 24.75 -8.58
C GLU A 166 -2.12 24.49 -8.86
N LEU A 167 -1.79 23.50 -9.70
CA LEU A 167 -0.40 23.24 -10.12
C LEU A 167 0.20 24.46 -10.84
N THR A 168 -0.56 25.09 -11.74
CA THR A 168 -0.12 26.30 -12.44
C THR A 168 0.19 27.45 -11.45
N LYS A 169 -0.64 27.64 -10.43
CA LYS A 169 -0.40 28.65 -9.40
C LYS A 169 0.86 28.37 -8.60
N VAL A 170 1.10 27.12 -8.20
CA VAL A 170 2.28 26.73 -7.42
C VAL A 170 3.56 26.93 -8.24
N LEU A 171 3.55 26.59 -9.53
CA LEU A 171 4.69 26.79 -10.41
C LEU A 171 4.99 28.28 -10.66
N ALA A 172 3.97 29.13 -10.76
CA ALA A 172 4.12 30.57 -10.93
C ALA A 172 4.64 31.30 -9.67
N LEU A 173 4.58 30.69 -8.49
CA LEU A 173 5.11 31.23 -7.24
C LEU A 173 6.58 30.84 -7.00
N GLY A 174 7.13 29.97 -7.84
CA GLY A 174 8.51 29.48 -7.77
C GLY A 174 9.48 30.18 -8.73
N GLU A 175 8.99 31.14 -9.53
CA GLU A 175 9.79 32.05 -10.35
C GLU A 175 9.98 33.40 -9.64
#